data_ef42c52bdf9b5cdd10a3685c070f8a20
#
_entry.id   ef42c52bdf9b5cdd10a3685c070f8a20
#
_cell.length_a   1.000
_cell.length_b   1.000
_cell.length_c   1.000
_cell.angle_alpha   90.00
_cell.angle_beta   90.00
_cell.angle_gamma   90.00
#
_symmetry.space_group_name_H-M   'P 1'
#
loop_
_entity.id
_entity.type
_entity.pdbx_description
1 polymer ?
#
loop_
_entity_poly.entity_id
_entity_poly.type
_entity_poly.pdbx_seq_one_letter_code
_entity_poly.pdbx_strand_id
1 'polypeptide(L)'
;MIEAVFKGNQKETVAYGLWQYDYGQTLRIQGVQLPSTVQVHFALQAIDGEATTEIGTSQKGITEVKIPDALLKQTTEIDIYDRPTYTMYAWVYTTDGKFGKTEYRVIMPISKRAKPKDYDPEEEIVTKVFDQIVAKMDASATKAENAANQATETAEEIKADREKITTNEIKIAGLKSDLGDTSNELYKKEEREIAVDSSDYNLLENKVAYIDTNNEVMTYENANAYVMHKNVISGEKYRIMSQTHGSVNTLLYAICDSNGKVINSAKIGVSPNTYLTTDITIPDNGVEMYLNEFPTQTYPLVVNKIETINISKINGKETVNCWGDSLIRGVGVGDSYSKAFPYVLHGLLDGRKVINCGVGGENTINIASRQGGLPNIVKPFTIPANASKVEIELTNIYGDSTGILLQGGSALDPTTDQYVMTAQINPCSINGVEGTLTYENGKYYFSRSENGESVIVSRPTPLITYAMKSMRDNINIIWIGTNGEFTTSAELIECIEAMIDYMSPIDKKYIVIGVHHLVSTVTETFETIEKNMSIHFGRHFINQRKYMLEYGLSDARITPTAEDITAISQGKIPPSLLYDDVHYNDKGYNIIATLASERGKELGYWQLAK
;
A
#
# COMPACT_ATOMS: atom_id res chain seq x y z
N MET A 1 -27.38 11.26 -14.81
CA MET A 1 -26.09 11.96 -14.93
C MET A 1 -25.88 12.34 -16.40
N ILE A 2 -25.52 13.58 -16.68
CA ILE A 2 -25.35 14.14 -18.02
C ILE A 2 -23.87 14.45 -18.21
N GLU A 3 -23.26 13.95 -19.28
CA GLU A 3 -21.80 14.10 -19.48
C GLU A 3 -21.48 15.13 -20.56
N ALA A 4 -20.61 16.08 -20.24
CA ALA A 4 -20.08 17.11 -21.11
C ALA A 4 -18.57 16.92 -21.26
N VAL A 5 -18.12 16.53 -22.44
CA VAL A 5 -16.70 16.26 -22.72
C VAL A 5 -16.15 17.34 -23.66
N PHE A 6 -15.17 18.10 -23.20
CA PHE A 6 -14.43 19.07 -24.01
C PHE A 6 -13.22 18.42 -24.65
N LYS A 7 -12.98 18.67 -25.93
CA LYS A 7 -11.84 18.11 -26.67
C LYS A 7 -10.89 19.22 -27.09
N GLY A 8 -9.61 19.08 -26.76
CA GLY A 8 -8.60 20.08 -27.14
C GLY A 8 -8.90 21.47 -26.56
N ASN A 9 -8.86 22.49 -27.44
CA ASN A 9 -9.08 23.89 -27.04
C ASN A 9 -10.54 24.35 -27.15
N GLN A 10 -11.51 23.44 -27.22
CA GLN A 10 -12.93 23.79 -27.27
C GLN A 10 -13.36 24.56 -26.03
N LYS A 11 -14.13 25.63 -26.24
CA LYS A 11 -14.76 26.42 -25.19
C LYS A 11 -16.26 26.12 -25.04
N GLU A 12 -16.78 25.28 -25.92
CA GLU A 12 -18.18 24.89 -25.97
C GLU A 12 -18.31 23.40 -26.29
N THR A 13 -19.28 22.75 -25.69
CA THR A 13 -19.64 21.36 -25.97
C THR A 13 -21.14 21.12 -25.77
N VAL A 14 -21.65 20.03 -26.34
CA VAL A 14 -23.06 19.64 -26.22
C VAL A 14 -23.13 18.37 -25.39
N ALA A 15 -24.06 18.36 -24.41
CA ALA A 15 -24.33 17.21 -23.57
C ALA A 15 -25.80 16.78 -23.75
N TYR A 16 -26.03 15.49 -23.97
CA TYR A 16 -27.36 14.94 -24.24
C TYR A 16 -27.87 14.08 -23.09
N GLY A 17 -29.17 13.76 -23.11
CA GLY A 17 -29.79 12.85 -22.16
C GLY A 17 -30.64 13.54 -21.10
N LEU A 18 -30.89 14.85 -21.21
CA LEU A 18 -31.73 15.61 -20.30
C LEU A 18 -33.17 15.60 -20.81
N TRP A 19 -34.14 15.35 -19.91
CA TRP A 19 -35.57 15.34 -20.22
C TRP A 19 -36.31 16.37 -19.39
N GLN A 20 -37.37 16.90 -19.96
CA GLN A 20 -38.30 17.77 -19.23
C GLN A 20 -38.90 17.01 -18.02
N TYR A 21 -38.99 17.63 -16.88
CA TYR A 21 -39.41 17.08 -15.59
C TYR A 21 -38.45 16.06 -14.95
N ASP A 22 -37.23 15.89 -15.46
CA ASP A 22 -36.18 15.17 -14.71
C ASP A 22 -35.86 15.93 -13.41
N TYR A 23 -35.40 15.21 -12.40
CA TYR A 23 -34.93 15.80 -11.15
C TYR A 23 -33.69 15.08 -10.63
N GLY A 24 -32.92 15.74 -9.76
CA GLY A 24 -31.73 15.19 -9.15
C GLY A 24 -30.61 14.88 -10.15
N GLN A 25 -30.63 15.51 -11.33
CA GLN A 25 -29.61 15.29 -12.35
C GLN A 25 -28.32 16.02 -12.03
N THR A 26 -27.20 15.40 -12.38
CA THR A 26 -25.85 15.98 -12.23
C THR A 26 -25.23 16.12 -13.60
N LEU A 27 -24.64 17.29 -13.85
CA LEU A 27 -23.79 17.54 -15.01
C LEU A 27 -22.34 17.20 -14.62
N ARG A 28 -21.72 16.31 -15.38
CA ARG A 28 -20.32 15.93 -15.27
C ARG A 28 -19.53 16.53 -16.42
N ILE A 29 -18.56 17.38 -16.11
CA ILE A 29 -17.70 18.07 -17.07
C ILE A 29 -16.33 17.42 -17.07
N GLN A 30 -15.82 17.07 -18.25
CA GLN A 30 -14.54 16.38 -18.44
C GLN A 30 -13.74 17.01 -19.58
N GLY A 31 -12.44 16.74 -19.63
CA GLY A 31 -11.54 17.20 -20.70
C GLY A 31 -11.03 18.62 -20.49
N VAL A 32 -11.32 19.26 -19.37
CA VAL A 32 -10.80 20.58 -18.97
C VAL A 32 -10.34 20.54 -17.53
N GLN A 33 -9.28 21.29 -17.24
CA GLN A 33 -8.83 21.47 -15.86
C GLN A 33 -9.51 22.69 -15.26
N LEU A 34 -10.29 22.47 -14.20
CA LEU A 34 -11.01 23.51 -13.48
C LEU A 34 -10.52 23.56 -12.02
N PRO A 35 -10.65 24.72 -11.34
CA PRO A 35 -10.41 24.80 -9.89
C PRO A 35 -11.24 23.79 -9.10
N SER A 36 -10.81 23.45 -7.88
CA SER A 36 -11.52 22.50 -7.01
C SER A 36 -12.99 22.85 -6.78
N THR A 37 -13.34 24.14 -6.87
CA THR A 37 -14.69 24.66 -6.81
C THR A 37 -14.91 25.65 -7.94
N VAL A 38 -16.01 25.54 -8.66
CA VAL A 38 -16.39 26.44 -9.75
C VAL A 38 -17.86 26.83 -9.62
N GLN A 39 -18.20 28.02 -10.07
CA GLN A 39 -19.58 28.43 -10.23
C GLN A 39 -20.08 28.04 -11.61
N VAL A 40 -21.24 27.44 -11.67
CA VAL A 40 -21.92 27.09 -12.93
C VAL A 40 -23.28 27.77 -12.95
N HIS A 41 -23.47 28.60 -13.95
CA HIS A 41 -24.71 29.34 -14.15
C HIS A 41 -25.59 28.62 -15.17
N PHE A 42 -26.76 28.18 -14.74
CA PHE A 42 -27.74 27.48 -15.59
C PHE A 42 -28.85 28.44 -16.02
N ALA A 43 -29.18 28.44 -17.28
CA ALA A 43 -30.36 29.17 -17.81
C ALA A 43 -30.98 28.44 -18.97
N LEU A 44 -32.26 28.70 -19.21
CA LEU A 44 -33.00 28.16 -20.38
C LEU A 44 -32.87 29.07 -21.61
N GLN A 45 -32.31 30.25 -21.47
CA GLN A 45 -32.08 31.21 -22.54
C GLN A 45 -30.58 31.46 -22.71
N ALA A 46 -30.13 31.57 -23.94
CA ALA A 46 -28.73 31.88 -24.25
C ALA A 46 -28.37 33.37 -24.02
N ILE A 47 -29.37 34.24 -24.07
CA ILE A 47 -29.23 35.71 -23.99
C ILE A 47 -30.35 36.26 -23.10
N ASP A 48 -30.03 37.17 -22.21
CA ASP A 48 -30.97 37.95 -21.36
C ASP A 48 -31.88 37.12 -20.40
N GLY A 49 -31.55 35.84 -20.18
CA GLY A 49 -32.27 34.97 -19.24
C GLY A 49 -31.70 35.05 -17.82
N GLU A 50 -32.60 34.92 -16.82
CA GLU A 50 -32.15 34.71 -15.43
C GLU A 50 -31.41 33.36 -15.30
N ALA A 51 -30.24 33.41 -14.67
CA ALA A 51 -29.44 32.22 -14.44
C ALA A 51 -29.50 31.77 -12.97
N THR A 52 -29.64 30.48 -12.76
CA THR A 52 -29.50 29.85 -11.44
C THR A 52 -28.03 29.42 -11.27
N THR A 53 -27.42 29.80 -10.14
CA THR A 53 -26.03 29.50 -9.86
C THR A 53 -25.93 28.29 -8.95
N GLU A 54 -25.14 27.30 -9.37
CA GLU A 54 -24.80 26.12 -8.57
C GLU A 54 -23.28 26.02 -8.41
N ILE A 55 -22.84 25.36 -7.35
CA ILE A 55 -21.42 25.14 -7.09
C ILE A 55 -21.02 23.74 -7.55
N GLY A 56 -20.10 23.69 -8.49
CA GLY A 56 -19.48 22.45 -8.95
C GLY A 56 -18.21 22.15 -8.17
N THR A 57 -17.98 20.88 -7.91
CA THR A 57 -16.74 20.36 -7.30
C THR A 57 -15.92 19.63 -8.32
N SER A 58 -14.62 19.93 -8.37
CA SER A 58 -13.68 19.34 -9.34
C SER A 58 -12.70 18.44 -8.62
N GLN A 59 -12.55 17.21 -9.14
CA GLN A 59 -11.60 16.23 -8.63
C GLN A 59 -11.04 15.40 -9.79
N LYS A 60 -9.73 15.24 -9.86
CA LYS A 60 -9.04 14.44 -10.90
C LYS A 60 -9.47 14.79 -12.35
N GLY A 61 -9.66 16.09 -12.65
CA GLY A 61 -10.07 16.53 -13.98
C GLY A 61 -11.54 16.29 -14.34
N ILE A 62 -12.35 15.87 -13.37
CA ILE A 62 -13.80 15.73 -13.48
C ILE A 62 -14.46 16.76 -12.57
N THR A 63 -15.40 17.54 -13.11
CA THR A 63 -16.21 18.48 -12.35
C THR A 63 -17.66 18.01 -12.33
N GLU A 64 -18.25 17.92 -11.17
CA GLU A 64 -19.66 17.57 -10.99
C GLU A 64 -20.42 18.74 -10.38
N VAL A 65 -21.61 19.02 -10.96
CA VAL A 65 -22.50 20.08 -10.49
C VAL A 65 -23.95 19.62 -10.62
N LYS A 66 -24.77 19.93 -9.62
CA LYS A 66 -26.20 19.60 -9.65
C LYS A 66 -26.91 20.48 -10.69
N ILE A 67 -27.75 19.88 -11.53
CA ILE A 67 -28.61 20.64 -12.45
C ILE A 67 -29.84 21.13 -11.66
N PRO A 68 -30.19 22.44 -11.71
CA PRO A 68 -31.34 22.98 -10.98
C PRO A 68 -32.65 22.38 -11.48
N ASP A 69 -33.33 21.61 -10.64
CA ASP A 69 -34.59 20.92 -10.96
C ASP A 69 -35.70 21.89 -11.37
N ALA A 70 -35.68 23.11 -10.80
CA ALA A 70 -36.66 24.14 -11.11
C ALA A 70 -36.67 24.54 -12.59
N LEU A 71 -35.49 24.55 -13.25
CA LEU A 71 -35.38 24.90 -14.65
C LEU A 71 -35.97 23.84 -15.57
N LEU A 72 -35.97 22.57 -15.17
CA LEU A 72 -36.51 21.46 -15.95
C LEU A 72 -38.04 21.39 -15.92
N LYS A 73 -38.67 22.13 -15.00
CA LYS A 73 -40.12 22.24 -14.86
C LYS A 73 -40.70 23.38 -15.70
N GLN A 74 -39.88 24.33 -16.14
CA GLN A 74 -40.32 25.51 -16.88
C GLN A 74 -40.50 25.17 -18.37
N THR A 75 -41.54 25.75 -19.00
CA THR A 75 -41.65 25.82 -20.46
C THR A 75 -40.85 27.03 -20.93
N THR A 76 -39.92 26.78 -21.81
CA THR A 76 -38.97 27.79 -22.22
C THR A 76 -39.44 28.57 -23.43
N GLU A 77 -38.66 29.59 -23.75
CA GLU A 77 -38.74 30.49 -24.90
C GLU A 77 -39.52 29.95 -26.10
N ILE A 78 -40.26 30.84 -26.68
CA ILE A 78 -40.82 30.68 -28.01
C ILE A 78 -39.77 31.16 -29.02
N ASP A 79 -39.37 30.31 -29.95
CA ASP A 79 -38.46 30.72 -31.02
C ASP A 79 -39.17 31.70 -31.98
N ILE A 80 -38.44 32.26 -32.97
CA ILE A 80 -38.98 33.18 -33.97
C ILE A 80 -40.16 32.61 -34.80
N TYR A 81 -40.45 31.32 -34.66
CA TYR A 81 -41.57 30.62 -35.28
C TYR A 81 -42.65 30.16 -34.29
N ASP A 82 -42.75 30.81 -33.10
CA ASP A 82 -43.67 30.46 -32.02
C ASP A 82 -43.50 29.00 -31.50
N ARG A 83 -42.32 28.43 -31.58
CA ARG A 83 -42.04 27.09 -31.06
C ARG A 83 -41.25 27.17 -29.76
N PRO A 84 -41.66 26.46 -28.70
CA PRO A 84 -40.88 26.41 -27.46
C PRO A 84 -39.50 25.81 -27.70
N THR A 85 -38.48 26.51 -27.29
CA THR A 85 -37.11 25.99 -27.29
C THR A 85 -36.87 25.23 -26.01
N TYR A 86 -36.30 24.03 -26.14
CA TYR A 86 -35.98 23.17 -25.01
C TYR A 86 -34.45 22.98 -24.99
N THR A 87 -33.76 24.00 -24.53
CA THR A 87 -32.30 23.96 -24.42
C THR A 87 -31.88 24.66 -23.13
N MET A 88 -31.13 23.95 -22.30
CA MET A 88 -30.49 24.53 -21.14
C MET A 88 -29.03 24.84 -21.45
N TYR A 89 -28.59 25.97 -21.00
CA TYR A 89 -27.21 26.42 -21.09
C TYR A 89 -26.58 26.40 -19.73
N ALA A 90 -25.33 25.91 -19.62
CA ALA A 90 -24.54 25.99 -18.43
C ALA A 90 -23.22 26.69 -18.75
N TRP A 91 -22.98 27.82 -18.10
CA TRP A 91 -21.72 28.55 -18.22
C TRP A 91 -20.86 28.26 -17.00
N VAL A 92 -19.67 27.72 -17.23
CA VAL A 92 -18.68 27.47 -16.19
C VAL A 92 -17.92 28.77 -15.95
N TYR A 93 -18.01 29.25 -14.74
CA TYR A 93 -17.51 30.56 -14.33
C TYR A 93 -16.35 30.38 -13.38
N THR A 94 -15.18 30.89 -13.74
CA THR A 94 -14.02 30.89 -12.85
C THR A 94 -13.76 32.32 -12.35
N THR A 95 -13.42 32.43 -11.06
CA THR A 95 -13.09 33.71 -10.44
C THR A 95 -11.63 33.71 -10.02
N ASP A 96 -10.91 34.79 -10.32
CA ASP A 96 -9.56 35.06 -9.82
C ASP A 96 -9.56 35.87 -8.51
N GLY A 97 -10.72 35.94 -7.86
CA GLY A 97 -10.94 36.69 -6.62
C GLY A 97 -11.32 38.16 -6.80
N LYS A 98 -11.26 38.72 -8.03
CA LYS A 98 -11.66 40.12 -8.33
C LYS A 98 -12.65 40.23 -9.47
N PHE A 99 -12.52 39.43 -10.51
CA PHE A 99 -13.38 39.43 -11.69
C PHE A 99 -13.72 37.99 -12.06
N GLY A 100 -14.99 37.75 -12.34
CA GLY A 100 -15.41 36.47 -12.86
C GLY A 100 -15.27 36.43 -14.38
N LYS A 101 -14.93 35.27 -14.93
CA LYS A 101 -14.84 35.04 -16.37
C LYS A 101 -15.51 33.72 -16.74
N THR A 102 -16.41 33.76 -17.71
CA THR A 102 -16.95 32.54 -18.32
C THR A 102 -15.86 31.86 -19.13
N GLU A 103 -15.47 30.67 -18.71
CA GLU A 103 -14.40 29.91 -19.37
C GLU A 103 -14.95 28.90 -20.39
N TYR A 104 -16.08 28.25 -20.07
CA TYR A 104 -16.64 27.20 -20.89
C TYR A 104 -18.17 27.25 -20.90
N ARG A 105 -18.78 26.78 -21.98
CA ARG A 105 -20.23 26.67 -22.13
C ARG A 105 -20.62 25.23 -22.49
N VAL A 106 -21.61 24.70 -21.78
CA VAL A 106 -22.27 23.43 -22.10
C VAL A 106 -23.68 23.71 -22.60
N ILE A 107 -24.02 23.17 -23.74
CA ILE A 107 -25.36 23.23 -24.35
C ILE A 107 -26.03 21.90 -24.09
N MET A 108 -27.20 21.93 -23.45
CA MET A 108 -27.95 20.71 -23.08
C MET A 108 -29.35 20.76 -23.70
N PRO A 109 -29.56 20.13 -24.87
CA PRO A 109 -30.90 19.97 -25.41
C PRO A 109 -31.77 19.16 -24.45
N ILE A 110 -32.96 19.68 -24.14
CA ILE A 110 -33.93 19.03 -23.26
C ILE A 110 -34.96 18.30 -24.15
N SER A 111 -35.08 17.00 -23.99
CA SER A 111 -36.08 16.21 -24.69
C SER A 111 -37.47 16.44 -24.08
N LYS A 112 -38.48 16.61 -24.92
CA LYS A 112 -39.85 16.79 -24.46
C LYS A 112 -40.39 15.53 -23.81
N ARG A 113 -41.12 15.71 -22.70
CA ARG A 113 -41.86 14.66 -22.01
C ARG A 113 -43.30 15.11 -21.75
N ALA A 114 -44.25 14.24 -21.93
CA ALA A 114 -45.63 14.56 -21.58
C ALA A 114 -45.74 14.83 -20.07
N LYS A 115 -46.36 15.97 -19.72
CA LYS A 115 -46.66 16.26 -18.32
C LYS A 115 -47.73 15.27 -17.84
N PRO A 116 -47.53 14.52 -16.76
CA PRO A 116 -48.57 13.70 -16.18
C PRO A 116 -49.76 14.56 -15.80
N LYS A 117 -50.99 14.04 -16.07
CA LYS A 117 -52.23 14.68 -15.65
C LYS A 117 -52.22 14.67 -14.12
N ASP A 118 -52.47 15.79 -13.49
CA ASP A 118 -52.48 15.93 -12.01
C ASP A 118 -51.11 15.82 -11.33
N TYR A 119 -50.04 16.14 -12.04
CA TYR A 119 -48.70 16.14 -11.48
C TYR A 119 -48.45 17.39 -10.62
N ASP A 120 -48.54 17.25 -9.28
CA ASP A 120 -47.89 18.15 -8.33
C ASP A 120 -46.64 17.47 -7.81
N PRO A 121 -45.46 17.93 -8.25
CA PRO A 121 -44.20 17.29 -7.91
C PRO A 121 -43.79 17.40 -6.44
N GLU A 122 -44.36 18.33 -5.69
CA GLU A 122 -44.01 18.51 -4.28
C GLU A 122 -44.78 17.57 -3.36
N GLU A 123 -46.08 17.32 -3.64
CA GLU A 123 -46.93 16.50 -2.79
C GLU A 123 -46.78 14.99 -3.06
N GLU A 124 -46.69 14.58 -4.32
CA GLU A 124 -46.60 13.16 -4.69
C GLU A 124 -45.18 12.58 -4.46
N ILE A 125 -44.12 13.40 -4.63
CA ILE A 125 -42.75 12.96 -4.38
C ILE A 125 -42.49 12.81 -2.90
N VAL A 126 -42.96 13.74 -2.08
CA VAL A 126 -42.75 13.68 -0.61
C VAL A 126 -43.43 12.46 -0.04
N THR A 127 -44.67 12.15 -0.45
CA THR A 127 -45.40 10.98 0.04
C THR A 127 -44.76 9.68 -0.44
N LYS A 128 -44.45 9.56 -1.73
CA LYS A 128 -43.80 8.32 -2.27
C LYS A 128 -42.37 8.14 -1.75
N VAL A 129 -41.61 9.21 -1.56
CA VAL A 129 -40.27 9.12 -0.96
C VAL A 129 -40.35 8.76 0.51
N PHE A 130 -41.33 9.31 1.25
CA PHE A 130 -41.58 8.94 2.63
C PHE A 130 -41.96 7.47 2.79
N ASP A 131 -42.89 6.98 1.97
CA ASP A 131 -43.31 5.57 1.95
C ASP A 131 -42.15 4.64 1.56
N GLN A 132 -41.31 5.04 0.61
CA GLN A 132 -40.10 4.30 0.24
C GLN A 132 -39.02 4.33 1.33
N ILE A 133 -38.89 5.40 2.07
CA ILE A 133 -37.99 5.49 3.21
C ILE A 133 -38.48 4.62 4.35
N VAL A 134 -39.78 4.65 4.68
CA VAL A 134 -40.38 3.80 5.70
C VAL A 134 -40.22 2.32 5.31
N ALA A 135 -40.54 1.95 4.09
CA ALA A 135 -40.34 0.58 3.61
C ALA A 135 -38.89 0.09 3.62
N LYS A 136 -37.95 1.01 3.33
CA LYS A 136 -36.49 0.71 3.45
C LYS A 136 -36.04 0.61 4.90
N MET A 137 -36.60 1.43 5.81
CA MET A 137 -36.31 1.35 7.24
C MET A 137 -36.85 0.04 7.83
N ASP A 138 -38.07 -0.39 7.48
CA ASP A 138 -38.65 -1.65 7.91
C ASP A 138 -37.86 -2.86 7.36
N ALA A 139 -37.45 -2.80 6.09
CA ALA A 139 -36.60 -3.83 5.50
C ALA A 139 -35.20 -3.88 6.13
N SER A 140 -34.67 -2.72 6.54
CA SER A 140 -33.39 -2.64 7.24
C SER A 140 -33.50 -3.12 8.68
N ALA A 141 -34.60 -2.83 9.37
CA ALA A 141 -34.88 -3.33 10.72
C ALA A 141 -35.02 -4.86 10.70
N THR A 142 -35.78 -5.40 9.75
CA THR A 142 -35.90 -6.87 9.56
C THR A 142 -34.56 -7.53 9.23
N LYS A 143 -33.74 -6.89 8.39
CA LYS A 143 -32.37 -7.36 8.12
C LYS A 143 -31.48 -7.34 9.36
N ALA A 144 -31.58 -6.29 10.16
CA ALA A 144 -30.81 -6.19 11.40
C ALA A 144 -31.24 -7.23 12.43
N GLU A 145 -32.55 -7.48 12.56
CA GLU A 145 -33.09 -8.52 13.43
C GLU A 145 -32.68 -9.94 12.98
N ASN A 146 -32.74 -10.22 11.69
CA ASN A 146 -32.26 -11.49 11.14
C ASN A 146 -30.74 -11.66 11.32
N ALA A 147 -29.96 -10.58 11.13
CA ALA A 147 -28.52 -10.61 11.37
C ALA A 147 -28.17 -10.81 12.86
N ALA A 148 -28.94 -10.21 13.77
CA ALA A 148 -28.78 -10.40 15.21
C ALA A 148 -29.11 -11.84 15.64
N ASN A 149 -30.18 -12.43 15.08
CA ASN A 149 -30.54 -13.81 15.33
C ASN A 149 -29.46 -14.77 14.80
N GLN A 150 -28.98 -14.54 13.58
CA GLN A 150 -27.92 -15.31 12.96
C GLN A 150 -26.59 -15.18 13.73
N ALA A 151 -26.27 -13.98 14.25
CA ALA A 151 -25.11 -13.75 15.10
C ALA A 151 -25.23 -14.49 16.45
N THR A 152 -26.43 -14.59 17.00
CA THR A 152 -26.71 -15.33 18.23
C THR A 152 -26.53 -16.84 18.01
N GLU A 153 -27.10 -17.39 16.93
CA GLU A 153 -26.91 -18.80 16.55
C GLU A 153 -25.43 -19.12 16.32
N THR A 154 -24.72 -18.26 15.56
CA THR A 154 -23.28 -18.41 15.33
C THR A 154 -22.47 -18.32 16.62
N ALA A 155 -22.87 -17.46 17.57
CA ALA A 155 -22.20 -17.36 18.88
C ALA A 155 -22.38 -18.62 19.73
N GLU A 156 -23.56 -19.26 19.65
CA GLU A 156 -23.81 -20.54 20.32
C GLU A 156 -23.02 -21.69 19.67
N GLU A 157 -22.93 -21.72 18.34
CA GLU A 157 -22.07 -22.68 17.62
C GLU A 157 -20.61 -22.49 17.96
N ILE A 158 -20.10 -21.25 17.97
CA ILE A 158 -18.73 -20.92 18.36
C ILE A 158 -18.47 -21.33 19.81
N LYS A 159 -19.43 -21.17 20.71
CA LYS A 159 -19.31 -21.61 22.10
C LYS A 159 -19.20 -23.12 22.19
N ALA A 160 -20.04 -23.86 21.47
CA ALA A 160 -19.98 -25.31 21.39
C ALA A 160 -18.65 -25.82 20.79
N ASP A 161 -18.16 -25.13 19.76
CA ASP A 161 -16.87 -25.48 19.15
C ASP A 161 -15.67 -25.12 20.05
N ARG A 162 -15.74 -24.03 20.82
CA ARG A 162 -14.76 -23.75 21.88
C ARG A 162 -14.69 -24.84 22.93
N GLU A 163 -15.84 -25.35 23.37
CA GLU A 163 -15.88 -26.47 24.33
C GLU A 163 -15.27 -27.74 23.74
N LYS A 164 -15.52 -28.03 22.44
CA LYS A 164 -14.85 -29.13 21.75
C LYS A 164 -13.35 -28.92 21.60
N ILE A 165 -12.91 -27.71 21.30
CA ILE A 165 -11.49 -27.34 21.20
C ILE A 165 -10.83 -27.53 22.54
N THR A 166 -11.40 -27.03 23.65
CA THR A 166 -10.87 -27.21 25.01
C THR A 166 -10.77 -28.69 25.39
N THR A 167 -11.80 -29.46 25.01
CA THR A 167 -11.79 -30.93 25.27
C THR A 167 -10.69 -31.62 24.44
N ASN A 168 -10.47 -31.18 23.21
CA ASN A 168 -9.41 -31.71 22.35
C ASN A 168 -8.02 -31.27 22.82
N GLU A 169 -7.86 -30.04 23.31
CA GLU A 169 -6.62 -29.56 23.93
C GLU A 169 -6.24 -30.37 25.17
N ILE A 170 -7.22 -30.70 26.01
CA ILE A 170 -7.01 -31.58 27.19
C ILE A 170 -6.62 -33.00 26.75
N LYS A 171 -7.26 -33.54 25.69
CA LYS A 171 -6.87 -34.84 25.13
C LYS A 171 -5.48 -34.81 24.50
N ILE A 172 -5.12 -33.73 23.80
CA ILE A 172 -3.79 -33.54 23.20
C ILE A 172 -2.73 -33.39 24.31
N ALA A 173 -3.04 -32.67 25.37
CA ALA A 173 -2.16 -32.56 26.55
C ALA A 173 -1.96 -33.91 27.24
N GLY A 174 -3.02 -34.71 27.37
CA GLY A 174 -2.96 -36.08 27.85
C GLY A 174 -2.11 -36.99 26.98
N LEU A 175 -2.34 -36.96 25.66
CA LEU A 175 -1.54 -37.72 24.68
C LEU A 175 -0.07 -37.28 24.63
N LYS A 176 0.24 -36.00 24.89
CA LYS A 176 1.62 -35.50 25.03
C LYS A 176 2.28 -35.96 26.32
N SER A 177 1.50 -36.14 27.40
CA SER A 177 1.98 -36.70 28.66
C SER A 177 2.23 -38.22 28.56
N ASP A 178 1.39 -38.93 27.80
CA ASP A 178 1.50 -40.39 27.60
C ASP A 178 2.58 -40.78 26.57
N LEU A 179 2.94 -39.87 25.68
CA LEU A 179 4.08 -39.98 24.77
C LEU A 179 5.37 -39.51 25.44
N GLY A 180 5.65 -40.06 26.62
CA GLY A 180 6.84 -39.74 27.43
C GLY A 180 8.07 -39.54 26.58
N ASP A 181 8.83 -38.50 26.88
CA ASP A 181 10.20 -38.10 26.54
C ASP A 181 11.03 -38.94 25.52
N THR A 182 10.40 -39.48 24.50
CA THR A 182 11.11 -39.85 23.28
C THR A 182 11.16 -38.64 22.39
N SER A 183 12.12 -37.77 22.68
CA SER A 183 12.49 -36.63 21.81
C SER A 183 13.11 -37.16 20.52
N ASN A 184 12.29 -37.67 19.65
CA ASN A 184 12.59 -37.60 18.22
C ASN A 184 12.42 -36.14 17.87
N GLU A 185 13.52 -35.43 17.80
CA GLU A 185 13.58 -34.07 17.23
C GLU A 185 12.99 -34.11 15.82
N LEU A 186 11.70 -33.82 15.72
CA LEU A 186 11.10 -33.51 14.45
C LEU A 186 11.69 -32.17 14.00
N TYR A 187 12.70 -32.25 13.14
CA TYR A 187 13.23 -31.06 12.47
C TYR A 187 12.07 -30.44 11.67
N LYS A 188 11.61 -29.27 12.10
CA LYS A 188 10.71 -28.48 11.30
C LYS A 188 11.50 -28.01 10.09
N LYS A 189 11.13 -28.48 8.90
CA LYS A 189 11.67 -27.97 7.65
C LYS A 189 10.90 -26.70 7.30
N GLU A 190 11.61 -25.62 7.07
CA GLU A 190 11.06 -24.35 6.64
C GLU A 190 11.72 -23.94 5.33
N GLU A 191 10.92 -23.55 4.36
CA GLU A 191 11.44 -22.96 3.12
C GLU A 191 11.70 -21.47 3.37
N ARG A 192 12.88 -20.99 2.97
CA ARG A 192 13.30 -19.59 3.12
C ARG A 192 13.83 -19.06 1.81
N GLU A 193 13.54 -17.80 1.56
CA GLU A 193 14.09 -17.06 0.43
C GLU A 193 15.44 -16.45 0.80
N ILE A 194 16.46 -16.76 0.01
CA ILE A 194 17.79 -16.18 0.13
C ILE A 194 18.00 -15.30 -1.08
N ALA A 195 18.27 -14.01 -0.87
CA ALA A 195 18.59 -13.10 -1.95
C ALA A 195 19.85 -13.57 -2.69
N VAL A 196 19.72 -13.70 -4.01
CA VAL A 196 20.87 -14.04 -4.87
C VAL A 196 21.53 -12.72 -5.27
N ASP A 197 22.81 -12.56 -4.92
CA ASP A 197 23.56 -11.36 -5.26
C ASP A 197 23.81 -11.31 -6.77
N SER A 198 23.89 -10.11 -7.34
CA SER A 198 24.20 -9.91 -8.75
C SER A 198 25.58 -10.46 -9.14
N SER A 199 26.51 -10.58 -8.19
CA SER A 199 27.82 -11.21 -8.38
C SER A 199 27.74 -12.73 -8.59
N ASP A 200 26.62 -13.38 -8.23
CA ASP A 200 26.40 -14.82 -8.47
C ASP A 200 26.09 -15.16 -9.94
N TYR A 201 25.91 -14.13 -10.78
CA TYR A 201 25.58 -14.27 -12.19
C TYR A 201 26.72 -13.83 -13.10
N ASN A 202 26.87 -14.52 -14.22
CA ASN A 202 27.62 -13.99 -15.35
C ASN A 202 26.73 -13.00 -16.09
N LEU A 203 27.26 -11.82 -16.37
CA LEU A 203 26.53 -10.72 -17.01
C LEU A 203 26.98 -10.55 -18.45
N LEU A 204 26.03 -10.58 -19.39
CA LEU A 204 26.24 -10.19 -20.79
C LEU A 204 25.58 -8.82 -21.01
N GLU A 205 26.40 -7.78 -21.08
CA GLU A 205 25.94 -6.39 -21.27
C GLU A 205 25.47 -6.16 -22.72
N ASN A 206 24.48 -5.29 -22.88
CA ASN A 206 23.93 -4.93 -24.18
C ASN A 206 23.39 -6.13 -24.99
N LYS A 207 22.85 -7.13 -24.31
CA LYS A 207 22.32 -8.34 -24.91
C LYS A 207 20.90 -8.64 -24.42
N VAL A 208 20.12 -9.29 -25.27
CA VAL A 208 18.83 -9.92 -24.91
C VAL A 208 18.89 -11.38 -25.31
N ALA A 209 18.51 -12.25 -24.39
CA ALA A 209 18.36 -13.67 -24.65
C ALA A 209 16.99 -13.97 -25.26
N TYR A 210 16.96 -14.90 -26.22
CA TYR A 210 15.76 -15.48 -26.82
C TYR A 210 15.96 -16.95 -27.12
N ILE A 211 14.88 -17.67 -27.35
CA ILE A 211 14.93 -19.10 -27.74
C ILE A 211 14.80 -19.18 -29.27
N ASP A 212 15.75 -19.79 -29.91
CA ASP A 212 15.76 -19.99 -31.37
C ASP A 212 14.86 -21.15 -31.82
N THR A 213 14.85 -21.41 -33.14
CA THR A 213 14.10 -22.52 -33.75
C THR A 213 14.66 -23.91 -33.42
N ASN A 214 15.89 -23.99 -32.95
CA ASN A 214 16.56 -25.24 -32.50
C ASN A 214 16.32 -25.48 -31.00
N ASN A 215 15.54 -24.64 -30.32
CA ASN A 215 15.28 -24.67 -28.88
C ASN A 215 16.57 -24.45 -28.05
N GLU A 216 17.42 -23.52 -28.50
CA GLU A 216 18.65 -23.10 -27.83
C GLU A 216 18.53 -21.62 -27.43
N VAL A 217 19.20 -21.20 -26.33
CA VAL A 217 19.29 -19.82 -25.95
C VAL A 217 20.30 -19.08 -26.80
N MET A 218 19.84 -18.09 -27.53
CA MET A 218 20.65 -17.20 -28.35
C MET A 218 20.57 -15.78 -27.81
N THR A 219 21.53 -14.93 -28.14
CA THR A 219 21.51 -13.52 -27.76
C THR A 219 21.64 -12.61 -28.98
N TYR A 220 21.03 -11.43 -28.91
CA TYR A 220 21.23 -10.36 -29.89
C TYR A 220 21.55 -9.04 -29.19
N GLU A 221 22.19 -8.11 -29.94
CA GLU A 221 22.59 -6.79 -29.41
C GLU A 221 21.35 -5.95 -29.08
N ASN A 222 21.34 -5.41 -27.86
CA ASN A 222 20.35 -4.43 -27.41
C ASN A 222 20.98 -3.53 -26.34
N ALA A 223 21.23 -2.28 -26.66
CA ALA A 223 21.92 -1.31 -25.79
C ALA A 223 21.23 -1.04 -24.43
N ASN A 224 19.98 -1.47 -24.28
CA ASN A 224 19.15 -1.23 -23.09
C ASN A 224 18.76 -2.55 -22.39
N ALA A 225 19.57 -3.59 -22.49
CA ALA A 225 19.26 -4.86 -21.86
C ALA A 225 20.52 -5.58 -21.37
N TYR A 226 20.33 -6.45 -20.41
CA TYR A 226 21.35 -7.35 -19.87
C TYR A 226 20.81 -8.77 -19.84
N VAL A 227 21.67 -9.75 -20.10
CA VAL A 227 21.39 -11.15 -19.85
C VAL A 227 22.21 -11.59 -18.64
N MET A 228 21.54 -12.02 -17.61
CA MET A 228 22.15 -12.67 -16.46
C MET A 228 22.05 -14.18 -16.63
N HIS A 229 23.14 -14.90 -16.47
CA HIS A 229 23.11 -16.36 -16.49
C HIS A 229 23.99 -16.96 -15.40
N LYS A 230 23.56 -18.09 -14.88
CA LYS A 230 24.29 -18.81 -13.83
C LYS A 230 24.07 -20.32 -13.96
N ASN A 231 25.04 -21.10 -13.44
CA ASN A 231 24.86 -22.51 -13.23
C ASN A 231 23.84 -22.77 -12.13
N VAL A 232 22.98 -23.74 -12.33
CA VAL A 232 21.92 -24.15 -11.39
C VAL A 232 21.97 -25.68 -11.20
N ILE A 233 21.34 -26.15 -10.12
CA ILE A 233 21.30 -27.57 -9.77
C ILE A 233 19.83 -28.03 -9.81
N SER A 234 19.60 -29.23 -10.39
CA SER A 234 18.28 -29.88 -10.39
C SER A 234 17.66 -29.87 -8.98
N GLY A 235 16.39 -29.52 -8.91
CA GLY A 235 15.62 -29.43 -7.65
C GLY A 235 15.79 -28.13 -6.88
N GLU A 236 16.74 -27.24 -7.23
CA GLU A 236 16.78 -25.91 -6.67
C GLU A 236 15.52 -25.13 -7.01
N LYS A 237 15.05 -24.31 -6.07
CA LYS A 237 13.88 -23.46 -6.25
C LYS A 237 14.29 -22.00 -6.25
N TYR A 238 13.68 -21.20 -7.13
CA TYR A 238 13.92 -19.78 -7.22
C TYR A 238 12.60 -19.03 -7.32
N ARG A 239 12.55 -17.85 -6.73
CA ARG A 239 11.52 -16.84 -6.92
C ARG A 239 12.08 -15.70 -7.75
N ILE A 240 11.48 -15.46 -8.90
CA ILE A 240 11.87 -14.42 -9.85
C ILE A 240 10.78 -13.34 -9.80
N MET A 241 11.18 -12.13 -9.51
CA MET A 241 10.30 -10.95 -9.49
C MET A 241 10.80 -9.98 -10.56
N SER A 242 9.93 -9.61 -11.49
CA SER A 242 10.27 -8.72 -12.61
C SER A 242 9.08 -7.89 -13.05
N GLN A 243 9.36 -6.71 -13.57
CA GLN A 243 8.36 -5.90 -14.24
C GLN A 243 8.07 -6.45 -15.64
N THR A 244 6.78 -6.49 -16.01
CA THR A 244 6.39 -6.88 -17.37
C THR A 244 6.80 -5.81 -18.38
N HIS A 245 7.39 -6.24 -19.47
CA HIS A 245 7.74 -5.38 -20.60
C HIS A 245 6.70 -5.54 -21.72
N GLY A 246 6.33 -4.44 -22.39
CA GLY A 246 5.25 -4.41 -23.40
C GLY A 246 5.44 -5.26 -24.67
N SER A 247 6.37 -6.22 -24.67
CA SER A 247 6.57 -7.18 -25.74
C SER A 247 6.21 -8.59 -25.29
N VAL A 248 5.18 -9.16 -25.90
CA VAL A 248 4.65 -10.53 -25.65
C VAL A 248 5.68 -11.67 -25.79
N ASN A 249 6.82 -11.40 -26.40
CA ASN A 249 7.80 -12.45 -26.74
C ASN A 249 9.11 -12.35 -25.95
N THR A 250 9.20 -11.39 -25.03
CA THR A 250 10.41 -11.25 -24.21
C THR A 250 10.52 -12.40 -23.22
N LEU A 251 11.65 -13.08 -23.23
CA LEU A 251 11.95 -14.17 -22.32
C LEU A 251 12.12 -13.63 -20.89
N LEU A 252 11.42 -14.19 -19.93
CA LEU A 252 11.66 -13.94 -18.51
C LEU A 252 12.84 -14.77 -18.02
N TYR A 253 12.74 -16.08 -18.21
CA TYR A 253 13.83 -17.01 -17.94
C TYR A 253 13.84 -18.16 -18.93
N ALA A 254 15.00 -18.79 -19.08
CA ALA A 254 15.18 -20.10 -19.72
C ALA A 254 16.11 -20.96 -18.88
N ILE A 255 15.79 -22.24 -18.74
CA ILE A 255 16.63 -23.25 -18.10
C ILE A 255 17.09 -24.25 -19.19
N CYS A 256 18.39 -24.45 -19.26
CA CYS A 256 19.01 -25.31 -20.25
C CYS A 256 19.60 -26.58 -19.63
N ASP A 257 19.62 -27.65 -20.42
CA ASP A 257 20.36 -28.88 -20.12
C ASP A 257 21.86 -28.74 -20.45
N SER A 258 22.63 -29.78 -20.20
CA SER A 258 24.08 -29.84 -20.50
C SER A 258 24.44 -29.74 -21.98
N ASN A 259 23.48 -29.86 -22.88
CA ASN A 259 23.65 -29.72 -24.33
C ASN A 259 23.21 -28.31 -24.81
N GLY A 260 22.86 -27.40 -23.88
CA GLY A 260 22.37 -26.04 -24.17
C GLY A 260 20.92 -26.01 -24.68
N LYS A 261 20.15 -27.09 -24.60
CA LYS A 261 18.75 -27.14 -25.00
C LYS A 261 17.84 -26.61 -23.87
N VAL A 262 16.91 -25.78 -24.23
CA VAL A 262 15.92 -25.24 -23.27
C VAL A 262 14.94 -26.34 -22.86
N ILE A 263 14.89 -26.61 -21.57
CA ILE A 263 13.99 -27.58 -20.96
C ILE A 263 12.84 -26.96 -20.16
N ASN A 264 12.99 -25.71 -19.77
CA ASN A 264 11.91 -24.90 -19.14
C ASN A 264 12.13 -23.43 -19.44
N SER A 265 11.04 -22.69 -19.65
CA SER A 265 11.12 -21.25 -19.88
C SER A 265 9.79 -20.56 -19.61
N ALA A 266 9.82 -19.25 -19.34
CA ALA A 266 8.66 -18.40 -19.34
C ALA A 266 8.95 -17.08 -20.04
N LYS A 267 7.90 -16.45 -20.57
CA LYS A 267 7.94 -15.14 -21.19
C LYS A 267 7.34 -14.10 -20.25
N ILE A 268 7.85 -12.88 -20.32
CA ILE A 268 7.28 -11.74 -19.63
C ILE A 268 5.90 -11.44 -20.23
N GLY A 269 4.88 -11.32 -19.38
CA GLY A 269 3.49 -11.12 -19.80
C GLY A 269 3.23 -9.77 -20.48
N VAL A 270 2.05 -9.63 -21.07
CA VAL A 270 1.64 -8.54 -21.98
C VAL A 270 1.15 -7.25 -21.34
N SER A 271 0.92 -7.22 -20.03
CA SER A 271 0.45 -5.99 -19.36
C SER A 271 1.65 -5.12 -19.05
N PRO A 272 1.82 -3.95 -19.69
CA PRO A 272 2.94 -3.08 -19.38
C PRO A 272 2.86 -2.61 -17.92
N ASN A 273 4.01 -2.55 -17.26
CA ASN A 273 4.19 -2.03 -15.91
C ASN A 273 3.52 -2.84 -14.77
N THR A 274 3.23 -4.11 -14.98
CA THR A 274 2.81 -5.01 -13.88
C THR A 274 4.02 -5.72 -13.30
N TYR A 275 4.09 -5.83 -11.98
CA TYR A 275 5.11 -6.60 -11.29
C TYR A 275 4.69 -8.07 -11.22
N LEU A 276 5.52 -8.96 -11.74
CA LEU A 276 5.27 -10.40 -11.74
C LEU A 276 6.19 -11.11 -10.77
N THR A 277 5.60 -12.01 -9.98
CA THR A 277 6.32 -12.98 -9.16
C THR A 277 6.12 -14.38 -9.76
N THR A 278 7.21 -15.07 -10.03
CA THR A 278 7.18 -16.42 -10.60
C THR A 278 8.08 -17.34 -9.79
N ASP A 279 7.51 -18.41 -9.22
CA ASP A 279 8.26 -19.47 -8.55
C ASP A 279 8.60 -20.56 -9.55
N ILE A 280 9.86 -20.96 -9.57
CA ILE A 280 10.36 -22.02 -10.45
C ILE A 280 11.10 -23.08 -9.63
N THR A 281 11.00 -24.32 -10.07
CA THR A 281 11.87 -25.41 -9.62
C THR A 281 12.72 -25.83 -10.81
N ILE A 282 14.04 -25.91 -10.62
CA ILE A 282 14.95 -26.36 -11.66
C ILE A 282 14.62 -27.80 -11.99
N PRO A 283 14.25 -28.10 -13.26
CA PRO A 283 13.91 -29.46 -13.70
C PRO A 283 15.10 -30.42 -13.57
N ASP A 284 14.81 -31.71 -13.60
CA ASP A 284 15.83 -32.71 -13.78
C ASP A 284 16.61 -32.43 -15.07
N ASN A 285 17.94 -32.51 -14.99
CA ASN A 285 18.89 -32.13 -16.03
C ASN A 285 19.07 -30.61 -16.30
N GLY A 286 18.42 -29.71 -15.55
CA GLY A 286 18.70 -28.28 -15.65
C GLY A 286 20.08 -27.95 -15.09
N VAL A 287 20.93 -27.30 -15.87
CA VAL A 287 22.30 -26.96 -15.47
C VAL A 287 22.63 -25.49 -15.58
N GLU A 288 21.89 -24.75 -16.39
CA GLU A 288 22.12 -23.32 -16.58
C GLU A 288 20.78 -22.57 -16.69
N MET A 289 20.71 -21.38 -16.07
CA MET A 289 19.56 -20.49 -16.11
C MET A 289 19.95 -19.15 -16.69
N TYR A 290 19.16 -18.66 -17.63
CA TYR A 290 19.26 -17.34 -18.27
C TYR A 290 18.08 -16.48 -17.90
N LEU A 291 18.32 -15.18 -17.68
CA LEU A 291 17.33 -14.16 -17.31
C LEU A 291 17.59 -12.89 -18.10
N ASN A 292 16.55 -12.24 -18.58
CA ASN A 292 16.66 -10.91 -19.18
C ASN A 292 16.34 -9.83 -18.15
N GLU A 293 17.16 -8.81 -18.12
CA GLU A 293 16.93 -7.59 -17.35
C GLU A 293 16.98 -6.36 -18.27
N PHE A 294 16.04 -5.44 -18.05
CA PHE A 294 15.94 -4.19 -18.79
C PHE A 294 16.10 -3.02 -17.81
N PRO A 295 17.26 -2.33 -17.82
CA PRO A 295 17.56 -1.28 -16.85
C PRO A 295 16.66 -0.04 -16.95
N THR A 296 15.89 0.08 -18.03
CA THR A 296 14.88 1.13 -18.19
C THR A 296 13.55 0.81 -17.51
N GLN A 297 13.41 -0.38 -16.94
CA GLN A 297 12.25 -0.76 -16.15
C GLN A 297 12.28 -0.05 -14.81
N THR A 298 11.11 0.33 -14.34
CA THR A 298 10.93 0.97 -13.03
C THR A 298 11.32 0.03 -11.88
N TYR A 299 11.10 -1.28 -12.08
CA TYR A 299 11.43 -2.31 -11.09
C TYR A 299 12.57 -3.20 -11.60
N PRO A 300 13.68 -3.29 -10.87
CA PRO A 300 14.76 -4.19 -11.23
C PRO A 300 14.33 -5.66 -11.15
N LEU A 301 15.01 -6.51 -11.90
CA LEU A 301 14.88 -7.95 -11.74
C LEU A 301 15.44 -8.37 -10.37
N VAL A 302 14.63 -9.05 -9.57
CA VAL A 302 15.04 -9.64 -8.28
C VAL A 302 14.91 -11.16 -8.37
N VAL A 303 15.96 -11.87 -7.98
CA VAL A 303 15.97 -13.34 -7.94
C VAL A 303 16.35 -13.79 -6.54
N ASN A 304 15.48 -14.57 -5.93
CA ASN A 304 15.72 -15.19 -4.64
C ASN A 304 15.79 -16.71 -4.79
N LYS A 305 16.77 -17.34 -4.17
CA LYS A 305 16.80 -18.81 -4.03
C LYS A 305 15.93 -19.22 -2.85
N ILE A 306 15.08 -20.23 -3.06
CA ILE A 306 14.27 -20.80 -2.00
C ILE A 306 15.01 -22.02 -1.45
N GLU A 307 15.50 -21.94 -0.23
CA GLU A 307 16.19 -23.05 0.44
C GLU A 307 15.32 -23.68 1.51
N THR A 308 15.33 -25.01 1.57
CA THR A 308 14.72 -25.75 2.68
C THR A 308 15.74 -25.86 3.82
N ILE A 309 15.52 -25.12 4.88
CA ILE A 309 16.38 -25.12 6.06
C ILE A 309 15.82 -26.09 7.08
N ASN A 310 16.65 -27.00 7.59
CA ASN A 310 16.32 -27.75 8.78
C ASN A 310 16.47 -26.82 9.99
N ILE A 311 15.37 -26.31 10.51
CA ILE A 311 15.40 -25.60 11.76
C ILE A 311 15.57 -26.65 12.86
N SER A 312 16.84 -26.96 13.19
CA SER A 312 17.11 -27.53 14.51
C SER A 312 16.45 -26.62 15.53
N LYS A 313 15.80 -27.17 16.57
CA LYS A 313 15.29 -26.41 17.71
C LYS A 313 16.36 -25.41 18.15
N ILE A 314 16.35 -24.24 17.53
CA ILE A 314 16.93 -23.05 18.13
C ILE A 314 16.00 -22.83 19.33
N ASN A 315 16.53 -23.00 20.54
CA ASN A 315 15.86 -22.60 21.78
C ASN A 315 15.65 -21.06 21.82
N GLY A 316 15.37 -20.44 20.69
CA GLY A 316 15.22 -19.03 20.45
C GLY A 316 13.81 -18.73 19.94
N LYS A 317 13.12 -17.87 20.66
CA LYS A 317 11.86 -17.29 20.25
C LYS A 317 12.12 -16.42 19.02
N GLU A 318 11.27 -16.50 17.99
CA GLU A 318 11.37 -15.66 16.80
C GLU A 318 11.41 -14.18 17.17
N THR A 319 12.32 -13.44 16.57
CA THR A 319 12.46 -11.99 16.75
C THR A 319 11.31 -11.25 16.06
N VAL A 320 10.89 -10.12 16.61
CA VAL A 320 9.87 -9.23 16.04
C VAL A 320 10.53 -7.95 15.58
N ASN A 321 10.39 -7.60 14.30
CA ASN A 321 10.79 -6.30 13.76
C ASN A 321 9.59 -5.37 13.75
N CYS A 322 9.72 -4.16 14.27
CA CYS A 322 8.71 -3.13 14.19
C CYS A 322 9.14 -2.08 13.17
N TRP A 323 8.56 -2.12 11.97
CA TRP A 323 8.85 -1.22 10.86
C TRP A 323 7.92 -0.02 10.85
N GLY A 324 8.47 1.19 10.74
CA GLY A 324 7.69 2.42 10.65
C GLY A 324 8.55 3.69 10.75
N ASP A 325 7.86 4.76 11.01
CA ASP A 325 8.38 6.11 11.11
C ASP A 325 8.62 6.55 12.58
N SER A 326 8.33 7.82 12.89
CA SER A 326 8.43 8.37 14.24
C SER A 326 7.51 7.70 15.26
N LEU A 327 6.39 7.11 14.81
CA LEU A 327 5.47 6.38 15.68
C LEU A 327 6.10 5.08 16.21
N ILE A 328 6.74 4.32 15.34
CA ILE A 328 7.48 3.12 15.78
C ILE A 328 8.73 3.51 16.58
N ARG A 329 9.43 4.56 16.18
CA ARG A 329 10.57 5.05 16.96
C ARG A 329 10.18 5.43 18.38
N GLY A 330 8.96 5.96 18.57
CA GLY A 330 8.41 6.32 19.88
C GLY A 330 8.57 7.82 20.19
N VAL A 331 8.41 8.69 19.19
CA VAL A 331 8.32 10.14 19.45
C VAL A 331 7.08 10.40 20.31
N GLY A 332 7.24 11.26 21.33
CA GLY A 332 6.17 11.62 22.27
C GLY A 332 6.26 10.95 23.64
N VAL A 333 7.21 10.01 23.86
CA VAL A 333 7.36 9.27 25.12
C VAL A 333 8.46 9.79 26.06
N GLY A 334 8.90 11.02 25.87
CA GLY A 334 10.01 11.59 26.64
C GLY A 334 11.39 11.02 26.27
N ASP A 335 12.38 11.27 27.13
CA ASP A 335 13.80 11.11 26.77
C ASP A 335 14.29 9.65 26.73
N SER A 336 13.62 8.74 27.40
CA SER A 336 14.14 7.38 27.59
C SER A 336 13.68 6.36 26.55
N TYR A 337 12.69 6.67 25.74
CA TYR A 337 12.05 5.72 24.81
C TYR A 337 11.55 4.40 25.45
N SER A 338 11.56 4.28 26.77
CA SER A 338 11.10 3.09 27.50
C SER A 338 9.57 2.90 27.45
N LYS A 339 8.85 3.88 26.91
CA LYS A 339 7.40 3.84 26.63
C LYS A 339 7.09 3.78 25.14
N ALA A 340 8.11 3.74 24.28
CA ALA A 340 7.93 3.54 22.85
C ALA A 340 7.25 2.20 22.57
N PHE A 341 6.45 2.15 21.49
CA PHE A 341 5.69 0.96 21.09
C PHE A 341 6.51 -0.34 21.12
N PRO A 342 7.73 -0.43 20.49
CA PRO A 342 8.49 -1.68 20.50
C PRO A 342 9.00 -2.08 21.89
N TYR A 343 9.32 -1.09 22.74
CA TYR A 343 9.78 -1.36 24.10
C TYR A 343 8.64 -1.90 24.96
N VAL A 344 7.47 -1.28 24.92
CA VAL A 344 6.28 -1.75 25.64
C VAL A 344 5.88 -3.14 25.15
N LEU A 345 5.88 -3.35 23.82
CA LEU A 345 5.56 -4.64 23.22
C LEU A 345 6.49 -5.74 23.75
N HIS A 346 7.81 -5.50 23.81
CA HIS A 346 8.76 -6.46 24.39
C HIS A 346 8.36 -6.89 25.80
N GLY A 347 7.97 -5.94 26.64
CA GLY A 347 7.53 -6.22 28.02
C GLY A 347 6.24 -7.04 28.10
N LEU A 348 5.40 -7.00 27.08
CA LEU A 348 4.14 -7.77 27.00
C LEU A 348 4.36 -9.18 26.44
N LEU A 349 5.46 -9.43 25.77
CA LEU A 349 5.76 -10.72 25.15
C LEU A 349 6.55 -11.64 26.11
N ASP A 350 6.65 -12.88 25.72
CA ASP A 350 7.28 -13.98 26.46
C ASP A 350 8.83 -13.92 26.53
N GLY A 351 9.41 -12.72 26.47
CA GLY A 351 10.86 -12.48 26.50
C GLY A 351 11.55 -12.64 25.14
N ARG A 352 10.79 -12.61 24.03
CA ARG A 352 11.37 -12.59 22.68
C ARG A 352 11.95 -11.23 22.36
N LYS A 353 12.97 -11.21 21.50
CA LYS A 353 13.58 -9.98 21.03
C LYS A 353 12.59 -9.18 20.16
N VAL A 354 12.49 -7.88 20.44
CA VAL A 354 11.76 -6.91 19.61
C VAL A 354 12.75 -5.85 19.14
N ILE A 355 12.79 -5.60 17.85
CA ILE A 355 13.70 -4.63 17.24
C ILE A 355 12.90 -3.40 16.82
N ASN A 356 13.34 -2.24 17.29
CA ASN A 356 12.81 -0.96 16.85
C ASN A 356 13.46 -0.60 15.50
N CYS A 357 12.68 -0.57 14.43
CA CYS A 357 13.09 -0.15 13.09
C CYS A 357 12.41 1.17 12.68
N GLY A 358 12.06 2.02 13.64
CA GLY A 358 11.41 3.31 13.42
C GLY A 358 12.40 4.40 13.07
N VAL A 359 12.13 5.17 12.01
CA VAL A 359 12.94 6.32 11.60
C VAL A 359 12.05 7.54 11.39
N GLY A 360 12.21 8.55 12.24
CA GLY A 360 11.36 9.74 12.22
C GLY A 360 11.40 10.47 10.89
N GLY A 361 10.20 10.83 10.39
CA GLY A 361 10.04 11.57 9.13
C GLY A 361 10.10 10.73 7.86
N GLU A 362 10.40 9.43 7.93
CA GLU A 362 10.36 8.58 6.75
C GLU A 362 8.93 8.35 6.28
N ASN A 363 8.77 8.41 4.96
CA ASN A 363 7.53 8.11 4.27
C ASN A 363 7.40 6.61 3.97
N THR A 364 6.29 6.22 3.37
CA THR A 364 5.94 4.84 3.08
C THR A 364 7.02 4.13 2.23
N ILE A 365 7.48 4.78 1.16
CA ILE A 365 8.48 4.21 0.25
C ILE A 365 9.86 4.08 0.93
N ASN A 366 10.27 5.07 1.73
CA ASN A 366 11.56 5.04 2.41
C ASN A 366 11.66 3.87 3.39
N ILE A 367 10.59 3.61 4.15
CA ILE A 367 10.54 2.49 5.09
C ILE A 367 10.62 1.15 4.35
N ALA A 368 9.82 0.99 3.28
CA ALA A 368 9.84 -0.21 2.45
C ALA A 368 11.22 -0.40 1.77
N SER A 369 11.90 0.70 1.39
CA SER A 369 13.23 0.65 0.78
C SER A 369 14.29 0.14 1.76
N ARG A 370 14.26 0.59 3.02
CA ARG A 370 15.19 0.11 4.05
C ARG A 370 14.98 -1.37 4.37
N GLN A 371 13.72 -1.78 4.46
CA GLN A 371 13.33 -3.16 4.74
C GLN A 371 13.68 -4.08 3.57
N GLY A 372 13.59 -3.59 2.33
CA GLY A 372 13.97 -4.29 1.10
C GLY A 372 12.81 -4.62 0.17
N GLY A 373 11.56 -4.40 0.55
CA GLY A 373 10.40 -4.62 -0.32
C GLY A 373 10.44 -3.75 -1.58
N LEU A 374 10.93 -2.52 -1.46
CA LEU A 374 11.11 -1.57 -2.57
C LEU A 374 12.55 -1.00 -2.54
N PRO A 375 13.59 -1.80 -2.85
CA PRO A 375 14.98 -1.42 -2.59
C PRO A 375 15.40 -0.14 -3.29
N ASN A 376 16.28 0.65 -2.65
CA ASN A 376 16.91 1.77 -3.32
C ASN A 376 17.90 1.29 -4.36
N ILE A 377 17.99 2.05 -5.45
CA ILE A 377 18.84 1.75 -6.60
C ILE A 377 20.01 2.71 -6.65
N VAL A 378 21.20 2.17 -6.73
CA VAL A 378 22.45 2.92 -6.96
C VAL A 378 22.68 3.02 -8.46
N LYS A 379 22.95 4.24 -8.97
CA LYS A 379 23.34 4.44 -10.37
C LYS A 379 24.76 3.93 -10.62
N PRO A 380 25.13 3.66 -11.89
CA PRO A 380 26.47 3.18 -12.24
C PRO A 380 27.60 4.06 -11.69
N PHE A 381 28.61 3.44 -11.08
CA PHE A 381 29.79 4.09 -10.53
C PHE A 381 30.92 3.08 -10.35
N THR A 382 32.05 3.51 -9.81
CA THR A 382 33.18 2.62 -9.51
C THR A 382 33.46 2.62 -8.00
N ILE A 383 33.47 1.46 -7.37
CA ILE A 383 33.90 1.29 -5.98
C ILE A 383 35.42 1.26 -5.96
N PRO A 384 36.09 2.18 -5.24
CA PRO A 384 37.56 2.22 -5.13
C PRO A 384 38.12 0.93 -4.53
N ALA A 385 39.39 0.63 -4.86
CA ALA A 385 40.13 -0.49 -4.28
C ALA A 385 40.38 -0.35 -2.77
N ASN A 386 40.39 0.87 -2.26
CA ASN A 386 40.58 1.19 -0.85
C ASN A 386 39.26 1.67 -0.21
N ALA A 387 39.26 1.85 1.11
CA ALA A 387 38.10 2.30 1.89
C ALA A 387 37.78 3.81 1.76
N SER A 388 38.30 4.50 0.74
CA SER A 388 37.97 5.91 0.52
C SER A 388 36.51 6.07 0.15
N LYS A 389 35.88 7.16 0.63
CA LYS A 389 34.53 7.53 0.28
C LYS A 389 34.41 7.82 -1.22
N VAL A 390 33.40 7.28 -1.85
CA VAL A 390 32.99 7.62 -3.22
C VAL A 390 31.56 8.13 -3.20
N GLU A 391 31.32 9.23 -3.90
CA GLU A 391 29.95 9.76 -4.08
C GLU A 391 29.14 8.79 -4.93
N ILE A 392 27.88 8.54 -4.52
CA ILE A 392 26.94 7.71 -5.25
C ILE A 392 25.60 8.43 -5.40
N GLU A 393 24.89 8.14 -6.47
CA GLU A 393 23.51 8.57 -6.65
C GLU A 393 22.58 7.42 -6.29
N LEU A 394 21.64 7.73 -5.39
CA LEU A 394 20.56 6.81 -4.98
C LEU A 394 19.21 7.30 -5.50
N THR A 395 18.42 6.40 -6.03
CA THR A 395 17.01 6.61 -6.34
C THR A 395 16.16 5.59 -5.63
N ASN A 396 14.86 5.89 -5.48
CA ASN A 396 13.89 4.84 -5.21
C ASN A 396 13.71 3.96 -6.48
N ILE A 397 12.90 2.91 -6.38
CA ILE A 397 12.63 2.04 -7.52
C ILE A 397 11.89 2.74 -8.68
N TYR A 398 11.24 3.88 -8.42
CA TYR A 398 10.54 4.69 -9.44
C TYR A 398 11.47 5.67 -10.15
N GLY A 399 12.75 5.72 -9.77
CA GLY A 399 13.75 6.62 -10.35
C GLY A 399 13.83 8.00 -9.71
N ASP A 400 13.00 8.26 -8.69
CA ASP A 400 13.00 9.53 -7.97
C ASP A 400 14.14 9.58 -6.95
N SER A 401 14.55 10.79 -6.60
CA SER A 401 15.54 11.00 -5.54
C SER A 401 15.04 10.40 -4.23
N THR A 402 15.84 9.54 -3.63
CA THR A 402 15.47 8.90 -2.37
C THR A 402 15.72 9.81 -1.17
N GLY A 403 14.82 9.73 -0.19
CA GLY A 403 14.92 10.42 1.08
C GLY A 403 15.39 9.52 2.24
N ILE A 404 16.26 8.54 2.00
CA ILE A 404 16.77 7.69 3.10
C ILE A 404 17.30 8.55 4.22
N LEU A 405 16.71 8.42 5.41
CA LEU A 405 17.08 9.16 6.60
C LEU A 405 18.08 8.36 7.46
N LEU A 406 19.34 8.34 7.06
CA LEU A 406 20.40 7.62 7.77
C LEU A 406 20.56 8.03 9.25
N GLN A 407 20.11 9.25 9.59
CA GLN A 407 20.18 9.79 10.94
C GLN A 407 18.83 9.69 11.67
N GLY A 408 17.93 8.86 11.21
CA GLY A 408 16.55 8.73 11.72
C GLY A 408 16.42 8.46 13.20
N GLY A 409 17.48 8.29 13.87
CA GLY A 409 17.60 8.27 15.29
C GLY A 409 18.10 6.97 15.86
N SER A 410 18.33 7.05 17.14
CA SER A 410 18.49 5.91 18.02
C SER A 410 17.23 5.77 18.87
N ALA A 411 16.97 4.55 19.33
CA ALA A 411 15.97 4.23 20.33
C ALA A 411 16.57 3.23 21.32
N LEU A 412 15.96 3.12 22.49
CA LEU A 412 16.36 2.15 23.49
C LEU A 412 16.04 0.74 23.00
N ASP A 413 17.06 -0.13 22.93
CA ASP A 413 16.87 -1.55 22.65
C ASP A 413 16.24 -2.21 23.88
N PRO A 414 15.06 -2.81 23.76
CA PRO A 414 14.33 -3.35 24.91
C PRO A 414 15.01 -4.58 25.54
N THR A 415 15.97 -5.20 24.85
CA THR A 415 16.68 -6.38 25.36
C THR A 415 17.93 -6.00 26.14
N THR A 416 18.60 -4.92 25.75
CA THR A 416 19.91 -4.53 26.30
C THR A 416 19.86 -3.25 27.10
N ASP A 417 18.77 -2.49 27.05
CA ASP A 417 18.63 -1.13 27.62
C ASP A 417 19.71 -0.15 27.12
N GLN A 418 20.25 -0.42 25.93
CA GLN A 418 21.23 0.46 25.28
C GLN A 418 20.59 1.18 24.08
N TYR A 419 21.04 2.41 23.82
CA TYR A 419 20.63 3.12 22.61
C TYR A 419 21.28 2.50 21.39
N VAL A 420 20.47 2.11 20.42
CA VAL A 420 20.89 1.52 19.14
C VAL A 420 20.30 2.32 17.97
N MET A 421 21.02 2.30 16.84
CA MET A 421 20.51 2.90 15.61
C MET A 421 19.32 2.09 15.09
N THR A 422 18.24 2.78 14.72
CA THR A 422 16.98 2.15 14.28
C THR A 422 16.87 2.00 12.77
N ALA A 423 17.71 2.69 12.00
CA ALA A 423 17.63 2.70 10.54
C ALA A 423 17.92 1.34 9.87
N GLN A 424 18.74 0.50 10.46
CA GLN A 424 19.07 -0.87 9.98
C GLN A 424 19.62 -0.90 8.54
N ILE A 425 20.37 0.16 8.13
CA ILE A 425 20.95 0.28 6.80
C ILE A 425 22.35 -0.31 6.77
N ASN A 426 23.21 0.11 7.70
CA ASN A 426 24.62 -0.26 7.75
C ASN A 426 24.88 -1.46 8.69
N PRO A 427 25.85 -2.34 8.40
CA PRO A 427 26.64 -2.38 7.17
C PRO A 427 25.78 -2.78 5.97
N CYS A 428 26.01 -2.12 4.83
CA CYS A 428 25.32 -2.39 3.58
C CYS A 428 26.24 -3.02 2.54
N SER A 429 25.70 -3.44 1.39
CA SER A 429 26.55 -3.82 0.26
C SER A 429 26.02 -3.30 -1.07
N ILE A 430 26.91 -3.13 -2.02
CA ILE A 430 26.61 -2.78 -3.40
C ILE A 430 27.40 -3.72 -4.30
N ASN A 431 26.72 -4.42 -5.19
CA ASN A 431 27.33 -5.39 -6.09
C ASN A 431 28.30 -6.36 -5.38
N GLY A 432 27.87 -6.91 -4.23
CA GLY A 432 28.66 -7.86 -3.43
C GLY A 432 29.76 -7.24 -2.56
N VAL A 433 30.03 -5.94 -2.67
CA VAL A 433 31.04 -5.27 -1.86
C VAL A 433 30.43 -4.71 -0.59
N GLU A 434 30.83 -5.23 0.56
CA GLU A 434 30.43 -4.75 1.89
C GLU A 434 30.96 -3.36 2.17
N GLY A 435 30.15 -2.52 2.83
CA GLY A 435 30.55 -1.16 3.15
C GLY A 435 29.58 -0.42 4.04
N THR A 436 29.79 0.89 4.10
CA THR A 436 28.99 1.82 4.89
C THR A 436 28.49 2.94 4.00
N LEU A 437 27.19 3.17 4.04
CA LEU A 437 26.55 4.33 3.43
C LEU A 437 26.54 5.50 4.40
N THR A 438 26.95 6.69 3.94
CA THR A 438 26.87 7.95 4.71
C THR A 438 26.19 9.03 3.87
N TYR A 439 25.60 10.02 4.55
CA TYR A 439 24.98 11.17 3.91
C TYR A 439 25.59 12.45 4.47
N GLU A 440 26.21 13.25 3.61
CA GLU A 440 26.92 14.45 3.98
C GLU A 440 26.67 15.54 2.93
N ASN A 441 26.32 16.75 3.37
CA ASN A 441 26.13 17.91 2.49
C ASN A 441 25.15 17.66 1.31
N GLY A 442 24.08 16.91 1.56
CA GLY A 442 23.07 16.61 0.54
C GLY A 442 23.43 15.46 -0.42
N LYS A 443 24.49 14.72 -0.16
CA LYS A 443 25.01 13.66 -1.02
C LYS A 443 25.22 12.37 -0.26
N TYR A 444 25.05 11.25 -0.96
CA TYR A 444 25.35 9.92 -0.45
C TYR A 444 26.78 9.52 -0.83
N TYR A 445 27.45 8.85 0.11
CA TYR A 445 28.78 8.28 -0.09
C TYR A 445 28.80 6.84 0.35
N PHE A 446 29.48 6.01 -0.41
CA PHE A 446 29.77 4.63 -0.05
C PHE A 446 31.26 4.48 0.27
N SER A 447 31.56 3.77 1.34
CA SER A 447 32.92 3.36 1.71
C SER A 447 32.95 1.87 1.95
N ARG A 448 33.74 1.14 1.20
CA ARG A 448 33.88 -0.31 1.41
C ARG A 448 34.51 -0.61 2.78
N SER A 449 34.16 -1.75 3.37
CA SER A 449 34.63 -2.16 4.69
C SER A 449 36.10 -2.59 4.68
N GLU A 450 36.55 -3.27 3.63
CA GLU A 450 37.88 -3.83 3.49
C GLU A 450 38.46 -3.47 2.12
N ASN A 451 39.79 -3.29 2.07
CA ASN A 451 40.49 -3.08 0.81
C ASN A 451 40.35 -4.32 -0.11
N GLY A 452 40.29 -4.10 -1.40
CA GLY A 452 40.16 -5.16 -2.41
C GLY A 452 40.42 -4.59 -3.81
N GLU A 453 40.02 -5.30 -4.83
CA GLU A 453 40.09 -4.79 -6.21
C GLU A 453 39.04 -3.71 -6.43
N SER A 454 39.29 -2.78 -7.35
CA SER A 454 38.28 -1.82 -7.79
C SER A 454 37.15 -2.55 -8.48
N VAL A 455 35.88 -2.19 -8.14
CA VAL A 455 34.70 -2.85 -8.70
C VAL A 455 33.89 -1.84 -9.49
N ILE A 456 33.64 -2.14 -10.76
CA ILE A 456 32.78 -1.33 -11.62
C ILE A 456 31.35 -1.80 -11.44
N VAL A 457 30.48 -0.93 -10.96
CA VAL A 457 29.03 -1.09 -10.96
C VAL A 457 28.51 -0.50 -12.27
N SER A 458 28.38 -1.34 -13.29
CA SER A 458 28.14 -0.91 -14.66
C SER A 458 26.66 -0.60 -14.96
N ARG A 459 25.75 -0.99 -14.06
CA ARG A 459 24.29 -0.84 -14.22
C ARG A 459 23.62 -0.37 -12.92
N PRO A 460 22.39 0.15 -12.98
CA PRO A 460 21.58 0.37 -11.78
C PRO A 460 21.50 -0.91 -10.93
N THR A 461 21.90 -0.80 -9.67
CA THR A 461 22.07 -1.95 -8.77
C THR A 461 21.41 -1.67 -7.43
N PRO A 462 20.67 -2.62 -6.84
CA PRO A 462 20.09 -2.44 -5.51
C PRO A 462 21.17 -2.19 -4.44
N LEU A 463 20.91 -1.23 -3.56
CA LEU A 463 21.62 -1.10 -2.28
C LEU A 463 21.09 -2.17 -1.34
N ILE A 464 21.90 -3.10 -0.92
CA ILE A 464 21.52 -4.16 0.02
C ILE A 464 21.81 -3.68 1.45
N THR A 465 20.78 -3.42 2.22
CA THR A 465 20.86 -2.95 3.61
C THR A 465 21.19 -4.07 4.58
N TYR A 466 21.57 -3.72 5.82
CA TYR A 466 21.68 -4.69 6.91
C TYR A 466 20.39 -5.48 7.12
N ALA A 467 19.24 -4.79 7.10
CA ALA A 467 17.94 -5.41 7.24
C ALA A 467 17.67 -6.46 6.16
N MET A 468 18.00 -6.15 4.93
CA MET A 468 17.83 -7.06 3.78
C MET A 468 18.64 -8.35 3.92
N LYS A 469 19.77 -8.30 4.63
CA LYS A 469 20.64 -9.47 4.86
C LYS A 469 20.22 -10.27 6.09
N SER A 470 19.84 -9.57 7.18
CA SER A 470 19.84 -10.17 8.51
C SER A 470 18.48 -10.23 9.19
N MET A 471 17.43 -9.60 8.62
CA MET A 471 16.16 -9.43 9.31
C MET A 471 14.94 -9.98 8.57
N ARG A 472 15.14 -10.62 7.43
CA ARG A 472 14.05 -11.13 6.57
C ARG A 472 13.27 -12.29 7.19
N ASP A 473 13.88 -13.03 8.12
CA ASP A 473 13.31 -14.22 8.75
C ASP A 473 12.37 -13.90 9.91
N ASN A 474 12.34 -12.66 10.37
CA ASN A 474 11.67 -12.24 11.58
C ASN A 474 10.17 -11.99 11.35
N ILE A 475 9.39 -12.03 12.43
CA ILE A 475 8.00 -11.56 12.41
C ILE A 475 8.01 -10.05 12.20
N ASN A 476 7.18 -9.53 11.30
CA ASN A 476 7.12 -8.10 11.02
C ASN A 476 5.85 -7.46 11.57
N ILE A 477 6.00 -6.36 12.30
CA ILE A 477 4.92 -5.41 12.57
C ILE A 477 5.18 -4.19 11.69
N ILE A 478 4.21 -3.86 10.84
CA ILE A 478 4.33 -2.81 9.83
C ILE A 478 3.32 -1.70 10.17
N TRP A 479 3.85 -0.51 10.50
CA TRP A 479 3.07 0.68 10.80
C TRP A 479 3.62 1.84 10.01
N ILE A 480 3.12 2.01 8.80
CA ILE A 480 3.58 3.00 7.81
C ILE A 480 2.42 3.81 7.27
N GLY A 481 2.70 4.94 6.64
CA GLY A 481 1.71 5.78 5.98
C GLY A 481 1.55 7.19 6.57
N THR A 482 2.01 7.42 7.80
CA THR A 482 1.83 8.71 8.50
C THR A 482 2.42 9.90 7.75
N ASN A 483 3.58 9.72 7.10
CA ASN A 483 4.27 10.77 6.35
C ASN A 483 3.99 10.73 4.84
N GLY A 484 2.94 10.00 4.42
CA GLY A 484 2.49 9.96 3.02
C GLY A 484 3.37 9.13 2.09
N GLU A 485 3.56 9.62 0.88
CA GLU A 485 4.09 8.95 -0.30
C GLU A 485 3.18 7.83 -0.79
N PHE A 486 1.87 8.08 -0.65
CA PHE A 486 0.78 7.38 -1.30
C PHE A 486 -0.40 8.35 -1.46
N THR A 487 -1.25 8.09 -2.43
CA THR A 487 -2.44 8.89 -2.72
C THR A 487 -3.72 8.14 -2.38
N THR A 488 -3.68 6.81 -2.53
CA THR A 488 -4.81 5.90 -2.34
C THR A 488 -4.42 4.73 -1.45
N SER A 489 -5.41 4.10 -0.84
CA SER A 489 -5.20 2.86 -0.08
C SER A 489 -4.61 1.72 -0.91
N ALA A 490 -4.85 1.70 -2.22
CA ALA A 490 -4.27 0.70 -3.12
C ALA A 490 -2.74 0.82 -3.16
N GLU A 491 -2.21 2.05 -3.32
CA GLU A 491 -0.77 2.31 -3.31
C GLU A 491 -0.12 1.98 -1.95
N LEU A 492 -0.82 2.28 -0.83
CA LEU A 492 -0.36 1.91 0.51
C LEU A 492 -0.32 0.40 0.70
N ILE A 493 -1.36 -0.31 0.23
CA ILE A 493 -1.44 -1.78 0.28
C ILE A 493 -0.31 -2.39 -0.54
N GLU A 494 -0.10 -1.94 -1.77
CA GLU A 494 0.98 -2.40 -2.65
C GLU A 494 2.37 -2.27 -1.98
N CYS A 495 2.61 -1.16 -1.32
CA CYS A 495 3.85 -0.94 -0.58
C CYS A 495 4.01 -1.90 0.60
N ILE A 496 2.94 -2.13 1.37
CA ILE A 496 2.94 -3.08 2.49
C ILE A 496 3.12 -4.52 1.98
N GLU A 497 2.45 -4.88 0.89
CA GLU A 497 2.62 -6.21 0.25
C GLU A 497 4.06 -6.44 -0.20
N ALA A 498 4.69 -5.44 -0.83
CA ALA A 498 6.10 -5.54 -1.21
C ALA A 498 7.00 -5.82 0.00
N MET A 499 6.72 -5.20 1.16
CA MET A 499 7.43 -5.49 2.41
C MET A 499 7.18 -6.92 2.92
N ILE A 500 5.94 -7.39 2.83
CA ILE A 500 5.56 -8.74 3.25
C ILE A 500 6.19 -9.78 2.31
N ASP A 501 6.11 -9.56 1.01
CA ASP A 501 6.66 -10.47 0.00
C ASP A 501 8.18 -10.61 0.11
N TYR A 502 8.86 -9.55 0.54
CA TYR A 502 10.31 -9.57 0.75
C TYR A 502 10.74 -10.40 1.98
N MET A 503 9.84 -10.78 2.88
CA MET A 503 10.18 -11.66 4.00
C MET A 503 10.61 -13.04 3.47
N SER A 504 11.65 -13.65 4.09
CA SER A 504 12.17 -14.95 3.67
C SER A 504 11.22 -16.13 3.90
N PRO A 505 10.51 -16.25 5.05
CA PRO A 505 9.64 -17.38 5.28
C PRO A 505 8.50 -17.44 4.26
N ILE A 506 8.20 -18.62 3.74
CA ILE A 506 7.04 -18.85 2.87
C ILE A 506 5.74 -18.59 3.65
N ASP A 507 5.69 -19.06 4.90
CA ASP A 507 4.61 -18.73 5.85
C ASP A 507 4.92 -17.38 6.53
N LYS A 508 4.45 -16.30 5.92
CA LYS A 508 4.73 -14.93 6.35
C LYS A 508 4.00 -14.63 7.67
N LYS A 509 4.74 -14.22 8.70
CA LYS A 509 4.20 -13.80 9.98
C LYS A 509 4.27 -12.29 10.12
N TYR A 510 3.14 -11.61 10.03
CA TYR A 510 3.10 -10.16 10.06
C TYR A 510 1.84 -9.61 10.72
N ILE A 511 1.91 -8.36 11.17
CA ILE A 511 0.78 -7.55 11.65
C ILE A 511 0.88 -6.19 11.00
N VAL A 512 -0.22 -5.68 10.46
CA VAL A 512 -0.31 -4.34 9.87
C VAL A 512 -1.12 -3.45 10.80
N ILE A 513 -0.56 -2.32 11.18
CA ILE A 513 -1.24 -1.29 11.99
C ILE A 513 -1.70 -0.15 11.08
N GLY A 514 -2.98 0.19 11.16
CA GLY A 514 -3.59 1.23 10.34
C GLY A 514 -3.09 2.63 10.69
N VAL A 515 -3.29 3.56 9.76
CA VAL A 515 -2.97 4.98 9.92
C VAL A 515 -4.01 5.71 10.76
N HIS A 516 -3.62 6.79 11.44
CA HIS A 516 -4.53 7.69 12.16
C HIS A 516 -4.29 9.16 11.83
N HIS A 517 -3.28 9.43 11.02
CA HIS A 517 -2.98 10.74 10.45
C HIS A 517 -2.80 10.59 8.94
N LEU A 518 -3.33 11.54 8.18
CA LEU A 518 -3.22 11.59 6.73
C LEU A 518 -2.65 12.93 6.31
N VAL A 519 -1.65 12.90 5.44
CA VAL A 519 -1.12 14.11 4.79
C VAL A 519 -2.06 14.57 3.67
N SER A 520 -1.96 15.82 3.27
CA SER A 520 -2.86 16.45 2.29
C SER A 520 -2.82 15.85 0.88
N THR A 521 -1.80 15.04 0.56
CA THR A 521 -1.69 14.35 -0.73
C THR A 521 -2.59 13.12 -0.82
N VAL A 522 -3.04 12.58 0.32
CA VAL A 522 -3.97 11.43 0.35
C VAL A 522 -5.37 11.89 -0.04
N THR A 523 -5.96 11.23 -1.01
CA THR A 523 -7.26 11.63 -1.60
C THR A 523 -8.45 10.84 -1.05
N GLU A 524 -8.19 9.79 -0.30
CA GLU A 524 -9.22 8.95 0.30
C GLU A 524 -9.49 9.33 1.76
N THR A 525 -10.69 9.02 2.25
CA THR A 525 -11.04 9.18 3.67
C THR A 525 -10.49 8.05 4.52
N PHE A 526 -10.39 8.27 5.82
CA PHE A 526 -10.01 7.21 6.77
C PHE A 526 -10.88 5.96 6.63
N GLU A 527 -12.20 6.14 6.50
CA GLU A 527 -13.15 5.03 6.40
C GLU A 527 -12.90 4.18 5.15
N THR A 528 -12.53 4.81 4.04
CA THR A 528 -12.18 4.10 2.79
C THR A 528 -10.89 3.33 2.96
N ILE A 529 -9.84 3.97 3.49
CA ILE A 529 -8.54 3.34 3.71
C ILE A 529 -8.68 2.17 4.69
N GLU A 530 -9.32 2.38 5.83
CA GLU A 530 -9.53 1.36 6.86
C GLU A 530 -10.32 0.16 6.35
N LYS A 531 -11.37 0.42 5.55
CA LYS A 531 -12.17 -0.63 4.91
C LYS A 531 -11.31 -1.45 3.95
N ASN A 532 -10.56 -0.81 3.06
CA ASN A 532 -9.75 -1.49 2.06
C ASN A 532 -8.61 -2.30 2.73
N MET A 533 -7.92 -1.70 3.71
CA MET A 533 -6.90 -2.38 4.52
C MET A 533 -7.48 -3.59 5.28
N SER A 534 -8.67 -3.43 5.87
CA SER A 534 -9.34 -4.51 6.60
C SER A 534 -9.75 -5.67 5.70
N ILE A 535 -10.25 -5.37 4.51
CA ILE A 535 -10.62 -6.40 3.52
C ILE A 535 -9.36 -7.14 3.05
N HIS A 536 -8.28 -6.42 2.78
CA HIS A 536 -7.08 -6.96 2.18
C HIS A 536 -6.27 -7.81 3.17
N PHE A 537 -5.94 -7.26 4.34
CA PHE A 537 -5.09 -7.93 5.34
C PHE A 537 -5.89 -8.78 6.35
N GLY A 538 -7.21 -8.68 6.36
CA GLY A 538 -8.08 -9.48 7.19
C GLY A 538 -7.68 -9.45 8.67
N ARG A 539 -7.48 -10.63 9.26
CA ARG A 539 -7.11 -10.78 10.66
C ARG A 539 -5.70 -10.29 11.03
N HIS A 540 -4.86 -9.96 10.05
CA HIS A 540 -3.54 -9.37 10.27
C HIS A 540 -3.59 -7.85 10.46
N PHE A 541 -4.72 -7.21 10.17
CA PHE A 541 -4.91 -5.78 10.29
C PHE A 541 -5.42 -5.36 11.67
N ILE A 542 -4.84 -4.30 12.21
CA ILE A 542 -5.30 -3.61 13.41
C ILE A 542 -5.79 -2.23 13.01
N ASN A 543 -7.10 -2.01 13.05
CA ASN A 543 -7.68 -0.67 12.89
C ASN A 543 -7.52 0.12 14.18
N GLN A 544 -6.32 0.63 14.41
CA GLN A 544 -5.97 1.30 15.64
C GLN A 544 -6.75 2.63 15.82
N ARG A 545 -7.02 3.40 14.74
CA ARG A 545 -7.77 4.65 14.86
C ARG A 545 -9.19 4.39 15.37
N LYS A 546 -9.90 3.47 14.74
CA LYS A 546 -11.26 3.11 15.16
C LYS A 546 -11.27 2.62 16.62
N TYR A 547 -10.32 1.80 17.00
CA TYR A 547 -10.21 1.33 18.39
C TYR A 547 -9.97 2.46 19.38
N MET A 548 -9.05 3.38 19.05
CA MET A 548 -8.74 4.52 19.91
C MET A 548 -9.92 5.48 20.08
N LEU A 549 -10.74 5.69 19.02
CA LEU A 549 -11.95 6.48 19.10
C LEU A 549 -13.01 5.86 20.02
N GLU A 550 -13.11 4.54 20.02
CA GLU A 550 -14.17 3.82 20.73
C GLU A 550 -13.77 3.44 22.17
N TYR A 551 -12.54 2.96 22.36
CA TYR A 551 -12.08 2.38 23.63
C TYR A 551 -10.87 3.08 24.25
N GLY A 552 -10.12 3.88 23.49
CA GLY A 552 -8.82 4.40 23.89
C GLY A 552 -8.82 5.15 25.22
N LEU A 553 -9.79 6.02 25.47
CA LEU A 553 -9.88 6.77 26.73
C LEU A 553 -10.24 5.86 27.92
N SER A 554 -11.13 4.89 27.69
CA SER A 554 -11.52 3.95 28.74
C SER A 554 -10.37 3.04 29.15
N ASP A 555 -9.61 2.51 28.18
CA ASP A 555 -8.44 1.67 28.43
C ASP A 555 -7.30 2.44 29.11
N ALA A 556 -7.14 3.71 28.72
CA ALA A 556 -6.21 4.62 29.37
C ALA A 556 -6.68 5.05 30.79
N ARG A 557 -7.92 4.72 31.16
CA ARG A 557 -8.58 5.18 32.40
C ARG A 557 -8.59 6.71 32.49
N ILE A 558 -8.94 7.37 31.39
CA ILE A 558 -9.06 8.82 31.30
C ILE A 558 -10.54 9.20 31.23
N THR A 559 -10.96 10.13 32.07
CA THR A 559 -12.27 10.79 31.91
C THR A 559 -12.20 11.72 30.71
N PRO A 560 -13.08 11.57 29.70
CA PRO A 560 -13.05 12.42 28.51
C PRO A 560 -13.15 13.92 28.84
N THR A 561 -12.31 14.74 28.25
CA THR A 561 -12.43 16.21 28.26
C THR A 561 -13.41 16.67 27.18
N ALA A 562 -13.75 17.94 27.15
CA ALA A 562 -14.59 18.54 26.10
C ALA A 562 -13.87 18.46 24.73
N GLU A 563 -12.56 18.64 24.73
CA GLU A 563 -11.70 18.53 23.55
C GLU A 563 -11.67 17.08 23.03
N ASP A 564 -11.56 16.09 23.92
CA ASP A 564 -11.61 14.66 23.54
C ASP A 564 -12.96 14.32 22.87
N ILE A 565 -14.06 14.74 23.47
CA ILE A 565 -15.42 14.50 22.92
C ILE A 565 -15.56 15.16 21.55
N THR A 566 -15.05 16.38 21.40
CA THR A 566 -15.06 17.09 20.13
C THR A 566 -14.22 16.36 19.07
N ALA A 567 -13.01 15.94 19.42
CA ALA A 567 -12.13 15.21 18.52
C ALA A 567 -12.77 13.88 18.06
N ILE A 568 -13.33 13.11 19.00
CA ILE A 568 -14.03 11.85 18.70
C ILE A 568 -15.20 12.09 17.73
N SER A 569 -16.00 13.15 17.95
CA SER A 569 -17.12 13.48 17.06
C SER A 569 -16.68 13.83 15.63
N GLN A 570 -15.43 14.26 15.46
CA GLN A 570 -14.79 14.55 14.17
C GLN A 570 -14.01 13.34 13.60
N GLY A 571 -14.05 12.19 14.25
CA GLY A 571 -13.27 11.03 13.86
C GLY A 571 -11.77 11.16 14.08
N LYS A 572 -11.34 12.04 14.99
CA LYS A 572 -9.95 12.29 15.35
C LYS A 572 -9.60 11.62 16.67
N ILE A 573 -8.35 11.19 16.81
CA ILE A 573 -7.84 10.63 18.06
C ILE A 573 -8.01 11.64 19.21
N PRO A 574 -8.50 11.22 20.38
CA PRO A 574 -8.62 12.09 21.54
C PRO A 574 -7.28 12.73 21.93
N PRO A 575 -7.20 14.06 22.10
CA PRO A 575 -5.96 14.74 22.49
C PRO A 575 -5.32 14.20 23.77
N SER A 576 -6.10 13.69 24.70
CA SER A 576 -5.59 13.06 25.94
C SER A 576 -4.76 11.78 25.72
N LEU A 577 -4.77 11.23 24.50
CA LEU A 577 -3.96 10.07 24.09
C LEU A 577 -2.76 10.47 23.22
N LEU A 578 -2.65 11.75 22.87
CA LEU A 578 -1.62 12.27 21.99
C LEU A 578 -0.59 13.11 22.77
N TYR A 579 0.60 13.19 22.24
CA TYR A 579 1.66 14.12 22.64
C TYR A 579 1.57 15.43 21.85
N ASP A 580 1.29 15.32 20.56
CA ASP A 580 1.03 16.40 19.61
C ASP A 580 -0.08 15.97 18.64
N ASP A 581 -0.25 16.65 17.52
CA ASP A 581 -1.32 16.34 16.56
C ASP A 581 -1.15 14.97 15.84
N VAL A 582 0.01 14.33 15.96
CA VAL A 582 0.39 13.11 15.25
C VAL A 582 0.82 11.98 16.18
N HIS A 583 1.70 12.29 17.15
CA HIS A 583 2.35 11.26 17.97
C HIS A 583 1.53 10.93 19.21
N TYR A 584 1.51 9.65 19.54
CA TYR A 584 0.90 9.20 20.79
C TYR A 584 1.76 9.58 22.00
N ASN A 585 1.11 9.74 23.14
CA ASN A 585 1.78 9.76 24.45
C ASN A 585 1.96 8.33 24.99
N ASP A 586 2.55 8.19 26.17
CA ASP A 586 2.81 6.90 26.83
C ASP A 586 1.58 5.99 26.88
N LYS A 587 0.39 6.56 27.16
CA LYS A 587 -0.85 5.79 27.27
C LYS A 587 -1.32 5.29 25.90
N GLY A 588 -1.25 6.16 24.88
CA GLY A 588 -1.60 5.79 23.51
C GLY A 588 -0.72 4.66 22.99
N TYR A 589 0.60 4.77 23.13
CA TYR A 589 1.52 3.69 22.71
C TYR A 589 1.29 2.39 23.48
N ASN A 590 0.99 2.46 24.78
CA ASN A 590 0.70 1.28 25.59
C ASN A 590 -0.52 0.52 25.05
N ILE A 591 -1.59 1.23 24.70
CA ILE A 591 -2.80 0.61 24.13
C ILE A 591 -2.49 -0.08 22.81
N ILE A 592 -1.77 0.59 21.90
CA ILE A 592 -1.44 -0.01 20.58
C ILE A 592 -0.51 -1.22 20.74
N ALA A 593 0.44 -1.17 21.66
CA ALA A 593 1.31 -2.31 21.95
C ALA A 593 0.51 -3.49 22.53
N THR A 594 -0.48 -3.21 23.37
CA THR A 594 -1.40 -4.23 23.89
C THR A 594 -2.21 -4.87 22.76
N LEU A 595 -2.79 -4.06 21.87
CA LEU A 595 -3.52 -4.58 20.70
C LEU A 595 -2.64 -5.45 19.80
N ALA A 596 -1.41 -5.04 19.55
CA ALA A 596 -0.48 -5.81 18.74
C ALA A 596 -0.08 -7.12 19.44
N SER A 597 0.12 -7.07 20.76
CA SER A 597 0.48 -8.26 21.55
C SER A 597 -0.64 -9.31 21.53
N GLU A 598 -1.89 -8.89 21.73
CA GLU A 598 -3.05 -9.78 21.67
C GLU A 598 -3.27 -10.33 20.26
N ARG A 599 -3.12 -9.47 19.23
CA ARG A 599 -3.27 -9.90 17.85
C ARG A 599 -2.26 -10.97 17.45
N GLY A 600 -0.99 -10.83 17.81
CA GLY A 600 0.01 -11.86 17.53
C GLY A 600 -0.23 -13.16 18.29
N LYS A 601 -0.80 -13.08 19.51
CA LYS A 601 -1.27 -14.27 20.23
C LYS A 601 -2.43 -14.96 19.51
N GLU A 602 -3.43 -14.20 19.04
CA GLU A 602 -4.55 -14.71 18.24
C GLU A 602 -4.11 -15.37 16.93
N LEU A 603 -3.05 -14.83 16.30
CA LEU A 603 -2.44 -15.39 15.11
C LEU A 603 -1.52 -16.59 15.40
N GLY A 604 -1.28 -16.90 16.67
CA GLY A 604 -0.41 -18.00 17.08
C GLY A 604 1.09 -17.70 16.97
N TYR A 605 1.48 -16.42 16.86
CA TYR A 605 2.89 -16.03 16.68
C TYR A 605 3.68 -16.10 17.98
N TRP A 606 3.03 -15.86 19.13
CA TRP A 606 3.65 -15.87 20.45
C TRP A 606 2.66 -16.13 21.59
N GLN A 607 3.22 -16.31 22.77
CA GLN A 607 2.49 -16.26 24.02
C GLN A 607 2.75 -14.91 24.69
N LEU A 608 1.80 -14.45 25.52
CA LEU A 608 2.02 -13.26 26.33
C LEU A 608 2.89 -13.58 27.57
N ALA A 609 3.57 -12.56 28.09
CA ALA A 609 4.23 -12.64 29.36
C ALA A 609 3.21 -13.02 30.45
N LYS A 610 3.63 -13.87 31.39
CA LYS A 610 2.78 -14.31 32.53
C LYS A 610 2.70 -13.22 33.58
#